data_d0ff0eb2ef5768728fa450fc176fdad0
#
_entry.id   d0ff0eb2ef5768728fa450fc176fdad0
#
_cell.length_a   1.000
_cell.length_b   1.000
_cell.length_c   1.000
_cell.angle_alpha   90.00
_cell.angle_beta   90.00
_cell.angle_gamma   90.00
#
_symmetry.space_group_name_H-M   'P 1'
#
loop_
_entity.id
_entity.type
_entity.pdbx_description
1 polymer ?
#
loop_
_entity_poly.entity_id
_entity_poly.type
_entity_poly.pdbx_seq_one_letter_code
_entity_poly.pdbx_strand_id
1 'polypeptide(L)'
;MPLNALLDEVSRRHFPNPPATPEQVEAFEQRVGWRLDPELRAFYLHCDGAALFRRRPDADYRFLPLSEIQRARVAIRGKDDDSRGPASMYTICDLQDGDYILVDVSRPYAGCYPIFDGWHEAWPDPEYCKQIAGSFSGFLGEALRSRGNWFWLKDRG
;
A
#
# COMPACT_ATOMS: atom_id res chain seq x y z
N MET A 1 -4.17 17.47 1.07
CA MET A 1 -4.13 17.70 -0.38
C MET A 1 -5.09 16.74 -1.08
N PRO A 2 -5.89 17.19 -2.04
CA PRO A 2 -6.80 16.29 -2.74
C PRO A 2 -6.07 15.18 -3.48
N LEU A 3 -6.67 14.02 -3.54
CA LEU A 3 -6.05 12.86 -4.19
C LEU A 3 -5.68 13.14 -5.66
N ASN A 4 -6.54 13.84 -6.41
CA ASN A 4 -6.24 14.17 -7.81
C ASN A 4 -4.93 14.92 -7.98
N ALA A 5 -4.62 15.86 -7.08
CA ALA A 5 -3.35 16.58 -7.11
C ALA A 5 -2.16 15.68 -6.82
N LEU A 6 -2.32 14.72 -5.90
CA LEU A 6 -1.28 13.73 -5.59
C LEU A 6 -1.03 12.80 -6.77
N LEU A 7 -2.09 12.31 -7.42
CA LEU A 7 -1.97 11.46 -8.60
C LEU A 7 -1.29 12.20 -9.76
N ASP A 8 -1.60 13.48 -9.93
CA ASP A 8 -0.97 14.33 -10.92
C ASP A 8 0.53 14.48 -10.65
N GLU A 9 0.91 14.65 -9.38
CA GLU A 9 2.32 14.72 -9.00
C GLU A 9 3.05 13.40 -9.30
N VAL A 10 2.42 12.24 -9.03
CA VAL A 10 2.98 10.94 -9.37
C VAL A 10 3.27 10.87 -10.87
N SER A 11 2.33 11.31 -11.70
CA SER A 11 2.50 11.28 -13.16
C SER A 11 3.61 12.20 -13.65
N ARG A 12 3.76 13.36 -13.03
CA ARG A 12 4.73 14.38 -13.49
C ARG A 12 6.13 14.18 -12.95
N ARG A 13 6.28 13.61 -11.75
CA ARG A 13 7.56 13.57 -11.03
C ARG A 13 8.06 12.19 -10.64
N HIS A 14 7.26 11.16 -10.85
CA HIS A 14 7.62 9.81 -10.42
C HIS A 14 7.39 8.83 -11.58
N PHE A 15 7.33 7.54 -11.29
CA PHE A 15 7.35 6.49 -12.32
C PHE A 15 6.10 5.60 -12.21
N PRO A 16 4.94 6.08 -12.69
CA PRO A 16 3.71 5.29 -12.67
C PRO A 16 3.72 4.23 -13.76
N ASN A 17 3.10 3.08 -13.46
CA ASN A 17 2.78 2.08 -14.47
C ASN A 17 1.55 2.54 -15.27
N PRO A 18 1.27 1.94 -16.44
CA PRO A 18 0.01 2.22 -17.14
C PRO A 18 -1.21 1.97 -16.25
N PRO A 19 -2.34 2.65 -16.50
CA PRO A 19 -3.55 2.46 -15.70
C PRO A 19 -4.08 1.03 -15.75
N ALA A 20 -4.67 0.57 -14.63
CA ALA A 20 -5.48 -0.63 -14.66
C ALA A 20 -6.82 -0.31 -15.34
N THR A 21 -7.40 -1.30 -16.00
CA THR A 21 -8.75 -1.15 -16.58
C THR A 21 -9.80 -1.44 -15.51
N PRO A 22 -11.05 -0.95 -15.68
CA PRO A 22 -12.15 -1.34 -14.78
C PRO A 22 -12.33 -2.86 -14.67
N GLU A 23 -12.10 -3.59 -15.76
CA GLU A 23 -12.19 -5.06 -15.78
C GLU A 23 -11.08 -5.69 -14.92
N GLN A 24 -9.89 -5.13 -14.94
CA GLN A 24 -8.78 -5.60 -14.08
C GLN A 24 -9.07 -5.32 -12.62
N VAL A 25 -9.66 -4.18 -12.29
CA VAL A 25 -10.07 -3.86 -10.91
C VAL A 25 -11.14 -4.87 -10.45
N GLU A 26 -12.13 -5.15 -11.29
CA GLU A 26 -13.17 -6.12 -10.95
C GLU A 26 -12.59 -7.52 -10.72
N ALA A 27 -11.71 -7.98 -11.61
CA ALA A 27 -11.05 -9.28 -11.46
C ALA A 27 -10.24 -9.35 -10.18
N PHE A 28 -9.53 -8.26 -9.82
CA PHE A 28 -8.80 -8.18 -8.56
C PHE A 28 -9.75 -8.32 -7.36
N GLU A 29 -10.85 -7.56 -7.36
CA GLU A 29 -11.81 -7.60 -6.25
C GLU A 29 -12.44 -8.97 -6.08
N GLN A 30 -12.69 -9.68 -7.18
CA GLN A 30 -13.18 -11.06 -7.12
C GLN A 30 -12.14 -12.00 -6.54
N ARG A 31 -10.87 -11.83 -6.91
CA ARG A 31 -9.77 -12.67 -6.43
C ARG A 31 -9.55 -12.53 -4.92
N VAL A 32 -9.57 -11.29 -4.41
CA VAL A 32 -9.25 -11.04 -3.00
C VAL A 32 -10.47 -11.07 -2.07
N GLY A 33 -11.69 -10.91 -2.61
CA GLY A 33 -12.92 -10.97 -1.83
C GLY A 33 -13.28 -9.67 -1.10
N TRP A 34 -12.64 -8.56 -1.43
CA TRP A 34 -12.97 -7.24 -0.89
C TRP A 34 -12.84 -6.18 -1.98
N ARG A 35 -13.46 -5.04 -1.78
CA ARG A 35 -13.46 -3.97 -2.77
C ARG A 35 -12.41 -2.92 -2.43
N LEU A 36 -11.77 -2.37 -3.46
CA LEU A 36 -10.96 -1.19 -3.30
C LEU A 36 -11.83 -0.06 -2.75
N ASP A 37 -11.33 0.67 -1.76
CA ASP A 37 -12.02 1.89 -1.35
C ASP A 37 -11.92 2.94 -2.47
N PRO A 38 -12.70 4.03 -2.41
CA PRO A 38 -12.71 5.01 -3.50
C PRO A 38 -11.35 5.59 -3.84
N GLU A 39 -10.48 5.78 -2.85
CA GLU A 39 -9.15 6.35 -3.08
C GLU A 39 -8.21 5.35 -3.75
N LEU A 40 -8.20 4.11 -3.27
CA LEU A 40 -7.41 3.06 -3.91
C LEU A 40 -7.90 2.79 -5.33
N ARG A 41 -9.23 2.78 -5.52
CA ARG A 41 -9.80 2.62 -6.85
C ARG A 41 -9.34 3.73 -7.80
N ALA A 42 -9.41 4.98 -7.36
CA ALA A 42 -8.95 6.11 -8.16
C ALA A 42 -7.46 5.99 -8.49
N PHE A 43 -6.65 5.56 -7.53
CA PHE A 43 -5.22 5.35 -7.75
C PHE A 43 -4.98 4.30 -8.84
N TYR A 44 -5.59 3.13 -8.73
CA TYR A 44 -5.35 2.03 -9.68
C TYR A 44 -5.90 2.32 -11.08
N LEU A 45 -6.99 3.06 -11.17
CA LEU A 45 -7.49 3.52 -12.48
C LEU A 45 -6.62 4.62 -13.09
N HIS A 46 -5.81 5.29 -12.28
CA HIS A 46 -4.83 6.27 -12.75
C HIS A 46 -3.51 5.60 -13.15
N CYS A 47 -3.03 4.67 -12.33
CA CYS A 47 -1.82 3.89 -12.61
C CYS A 47 -1.89 2.55 -11.85
N ASP A 48 -1.44 1.49 -12.48
CA ASP A 48 -1.44 0.15 -11.87
C ASP A 48 -0.16 -0.06 -11.08
N GLY A 49 -0.02 0.71 -9.98
CA GLY A 49 1.19 0.79 -9.20
C GLY A 49 2.14 1.86 -9.71
N ALA A 50 3.13 2.20 -8.92
CA ALA A 50 4.10 3.25 -9.25
C ALA A 50 5.35 3.10 -8.39
N ALA A 51 6.51 3.45 -8.94
CA ALA A 51 7.72 3.63 -8.16
C ALA A 51 7.89 5.14 -7.89
N LEU A 52 8.21 5.50 -6.65
CA LEU A 52 8.45 6.89 -6.27
C LEU A 52 9.93 7.18 -6.17
N PHE A 53 10.33 8.38 -6.56
CA PHE A 53 11.66 8.98 -6.47
C PHE A 53 12.71 8.31 -7.37
N ARG A 54 12.71 6.98 -7.48
CA ARG A 54 13.65 6.22 -8.32
C ARG A 54 12.92 5.08 -9.01
N ARG A 55 13.47 4.63 -10.13
CA ARG A 55 12.96 3.46 -10.83
C ARG A 55 13.38 2.18 -10.10
N ARG A 56 12.66 1.08 -10.34
CA ARG A 56 13.10 -0.23 -9.86
C ARG A 56 14.50 -0.53 -10.40
N PRO A 57 15.38 -1.21 -9.60
CA PRO A 57 15.11 -1.77 -8.26
C PRO A 57 15.37 -0.81 -7.10
N ASP A 58 15.69 0.44 -7.35
CA ASP A 58 16.16 1.40 -6.34
C ASP A 58 15.05 2.27 -5.76
N ALA A 59 13.78 2.00 -6.08
CA ALA A 59 12.65 2.81 -5.63
C ALA A 59 12.51 2.77 -4.10
N ASP A 60 12.41 3.96 -3.49
CA ASP A 60 12.16 4.07 -2.06
C ASP A 60 10.77 3.57 -1.68
N TYR A 61 9.79 3.74 -2.58
CA TYR A 61 8.43 3.25 -2.45
C TYR A 61 8.05 2.61 -3.78
N ARG A 62 7.66 1.36 -3.75
CA ARG A 62 7.14 0.68 -4.92
C ARG A 62 5.70 0.26 -4.65
N PHE A 63 4.74 1.09 -5.07
CA PHE A 63 3.33 0.71 -5.01
C PHE A 63 3.08 -0.46 -5.95
N LEU A 64 2.49 -1.52 -5.41
CA LEU A 64 2.33 -2.78 -6.13
C LEU A 64 1.23 -2.69 -7.17
N PRO A 65 1.42 -3.30 -8.36
CA PRO A 65 0.30 -3.49 -9.28
C PRO A 65 -0.73 -4.44 -8.65
N LEU A 66 -1.97 -4.38 -9.11
CA LEU A 66 -3.04 -5.21 -8.57
C LEU A 66 -2.68 -6.70 -8.54
N SER A 67 -1.98 -7.17 -9.58
CA SER A 67 -1.59 -8.58 -9.70
C SER A 67 -0.62 -9.05 -8.61
N GLU A 68 0.07 -8.13 -7.94
CA GLU A 68 1.07 -8.46 -6.91
C GLU A 68 0.58 -8.21 -5.49
N ILE A 69 -0.60 -7.63 -5.32
CA ILE A 69 -1.19 -7.44 -3.99
C ILE A 69 -1.58 -8.80 -3.41
N GLN A 70 -1.12 -9.06 -2.19
CA GLN A 70 -1.41 -10.32 -1.50
C GLN A 70 -1.51 -10.09 -0.01
N ARG A 71 -1.97 -11.11 0.73
CA ARG A 71 -2.02 -11.01 2.18
C ARG A 71 -0.63 -10.78 2.76
N ALA A 72 -0.56 -9.90 3.76
CA ALA A 72 0.70 -9.58 4.42
C ALA A 72 1.38 -10.82 4.98
N ARG A 73 0.61 -11.74 5.57
CA ARG A 73 1.15 -12.98 6.14
C ARG A 73 1.82 -13.87 5.09
N VAL A 74 1.37 -13.82 3.85
CA VAL A 74 2.05 -14.53 2.75
C VAL A 74 3.34 -13.82 2.36
N ALA A 75 3.26 -12.50 2.17
CA ALA A 75 4.42 -11.71 1.73
C ALA A 75 5.55 -11.72 2.76
N ILE A 76 5.21 -11.62 4.04
CA ILE A 76 6.19 -11.46 5.11
C ILE A 76 6.62 -12.80 5.72
N ARG A 77 5.67 -13.74 5.91
CA ARG A 77 5.94 -15.03 6.58
C ARG A 77 5.85 -16.24 5.68
N GLY A 78 5.43 -16.06 4.43
CA GLY A 78 5.41 -17.14 3.44
C GLY A 78 4.29 -18.16 3.59
N LYS A 79 3.32 -17.94 4.51
CA LYS A 79 2.22 -18.87 4.74
C LYS A 79 0.90 -18.17 4.93
N ASP A 80 -0.14 -18.70 4.28
CA ASP A 80 -1.49 -18.16 4.35
C ASP A 80 -2.31 -18.87 5.42
N ASP A 81 -1.86 -18.78 6.67
CA ASP A 81 -2.61 -19.35 7.80
C ASP A 81 -2.63 -18.36 8.98
N ASP A 82 -3.60 -18.57 9.89
CA ASP A 82 -3.85 -17.63 10.98
C ASP A 82 -2.70 -17.56 12.00
N SER A 83 -1.84 -18.57 12.05
CA SER A 83 -0.67 -18.55 12.93
C SER A 83 0.38 -17.53 12.50
N ARG A 84 0.27 -17.01 11.28
CA ARG A 84 1.25 -16.08 10.69
C ARG A 84 0.75 -14.63 10.61
N GLY A 85 -0.39 -14.34 11.24
CA GLY A 85 -0.95 -13.00 11.29
C GLY A 85 -2.37 -12.93 10.73
N PRO A 86 -3.01 -11.75 10.81
CA PRO A 86 -4.40 -11.61 10.39
C PRO A 86 -4.56 -11.75 8.87
N ALA A 87 -5.69 -12.36 8.47
CA ALA A 87 -6.04 -12.53 7.07
C ALA A 87 -6.47 -11.22 6.40
N SER A 88 -6.81 -10.19 7.19
CA SER A 88 -7.41 -8.94 6.71
C SER A 88 -6.41 -7.90 6.25
N MET A 89 -5.12 -8.13 6.41
CA MET A 89 -4.09 -7.18 6.01
C MET A 89 -3.46 -7.59 4.69
N TYR A 90 -3.38 -6.62 3.77
CA TYR A 90 -2.86 -6.83 2.42
C TYR A 90 -1.74 -5.84 2.11
N THR A 91 -0.76 -6.28 1.33
CA THR A 91 0.35 -5.42 0.89
C THR A 91 -0.11 -4.48 -0.20
N ILE A 92 0.29 -3.20 -0.12
CA ILE A 92 0.05 -2.24 -1.21
C ILE A 92 1.35 -1.57 -1.68
N CYS A 93 2.40 -1.62 -0.87
CA CYS A 93 3.68 -1.00 -1.23
C CYS A 93 4.80 -1.90 -0.73
N ASP A 94 5.75 -2.17 -1.62
CA ASP A 94 6.96 -2.92 -1.34
C ASP A 94 8.09 -1.90 -1.13
N LEU A 95 8.69 -1.92 0.05
CA LEU A 95 9.81 -1.03 0.38
C LEU A 95 11.16 -1.63 -0.03
N GLN A 96 11.12 -2.83 -0.60
CA GLN A 96 12.25 -3.53 -1.24
C GLN A 96 13.39 -3.95 -0.30
N ASP A 97 13.08 -4.05 1.00
CA ASP A 97 14.01 -4.56 2.01
C ASP A 97 13.35 -5.60 2.93
N GLY A 98 12.25 -6.18 2.48
CA GLY A 98 11.45 -7.12 3.29
C GLY A 98 10.30 -6.47 4.02
N ASP A 99 10.24 -5.14 4.07
CA ASP A 99 9.15 -4.39 4.67
C ASP A 99 8.10 -4.01 3.63
N TYR A 100 6.86 -3.91 4.09
CA TYR A 100 5.72 -3.56 3.25
C TYR A 100 4.86 -2.51 3.93
N ILE A 101 4.11 -1.77 3.13
CA ILE A 101 3.01 -0.94 3.62
C ILE A 101 1.73 -1.71 3.38
N LEU A 102 0.85 -1.74 4.39
CA LEU A 102 -0.32 -2.60 4.43
C LEU A 102 -1.61 -1.81 4.55
N VAL A 103 -2.70 -2.38 4.03
CA VAL A 103 -4.07 -1.92 4.33
C VAL A 103 -4.76 -2.99 5.18
N ASP A 104 -5.58 -2.56 6.13
CA ASP A 104 -6.45 -3.47 6.88
C ASP A 104 -7.88 -3.31 6.37
N VAL A 105 -8.33 -4.29 5.60
CA VAL A 105 -9.65 -4.23 4.95
C VAL A 105 -10.80 -4.61 5.89
N SER A 106 -10.50 -5.03 7.12
CA SER A 106 -11.52 -5.35 8.13
C SER A 106 -11.99 -4.12 8.92
N ARG A 107 -11.32 -2.98 8.80
CA ARG A 107 -11.56 -1.80 9.64
C ARG A 107 -11.74 -0.51 8.84
N PRO A 108 -12.64 -0.46 7.84
CA PRO A 108 -12.84 0.79 7.13
C PRO A 108 -13.35 1.88 8.08
N TYR A 109 -12.82 3.08 7.92
CA TYR A 109 -13.27 4.26 8.64
C TYR A 109 -13.50 5.40 7.66
N ALA A 110 -14.69 6.01 7.72
CA ALA A 110 -15.09 7.06 6.79
C ALA A 110 -14.90 6.66 5.32
N GLY A 111 -15.12 5.39 5.00
CA GLY A 111 -15.02 4.85 3.65
C GLY A 111 -13.61 4.54 3.18
N CYS A 112 -12.61 4.64 4.06
CA CYS A 112 -11.20 4.38 3.72
C CYS A 112 -10.63 3.27 4.59
N TYR A 113 -9.71 2.48 4.01
CA TYR A 113 -8.96 1.50 4.78
C TYR A 113 -7.74 2.15 5.43
N PRO A 114 -7.51 1.89 6.73
CA PRO A 114 -6.31 2.41 7.40
C PRO A 114 -5.04 1.73 6.88
N ILE A 115 -3.94 2.47 6.97
CA ILE A 115 -2.63 2.06 6.45
C ILE A 115 -1.71 1.74 7.62
N PHE A 116 -1.00 0.61 7.53
CA PHE A 116 -0.16 0.09 8.60
C PHE A 116 1.28 -0.14 8.14
N ASP A 117 2.20 -0.04 9.11
CA ASP A 117 3.61 -0.40 8.93
C ASP A 117 3.74 -1.93 8.95
N GLY A 118 4.20 -2.50 7.86
CA GLY A 118 4.48 -3.93 7.73
C GLY A 118 5.95 -4.24 7.96
N TRP A 119 6.49 -3.86 9.11
CA TRP A 119 7.88 -4.10 9.49
C TRP A 119 8.11 -5.60 9.70
N HIS A 120 8.89 -6.22 8.81
CA HIS A 120 9.04 -7.68 8.77
C HIS A 120 9.65 -8.27 10.05
N GLU A 121 10.49 -7.52 10.75
CA GLU A 121 11.12 -8.00 12.00
C GLU A 121 10.12 -8.13 13.15
N ALA A 122 9.03 -7.37 13.12
CA ALA A 122 8.05 -7.34 14.20
C ALA A 122 6.67 -7.89 13.81
N TRP A 123 6.38 -8.02 12.52
CA TRP A 123 5.08 -8.47 12.04
C TRP A 123 4.70 -9.83 12.67
N PRO A 124 3.50 -10.04 13.16
CA PRO A 124 2.35 -9.14 13.16
C PRO A 124 2.08 -8.40 14.49
N ASP A 125 3.11 -8.10 15.26
CA ASP A 125 2.96 -7.47 16.57
C ASP A 125 2.40 -6.05 16.44
N PRO A 126 1.16 -5.78 16.95
CA PRO A 126 0.55 -4.46 16.81
C PRO A 126 1.25 -3.37 17.62
N GLU A 127 2.12 -3.73 18.57
CA GLU A 127 2.90 -2.74 19.30
C GLU A 127 3.90 -2.03 18.40
N TYR A 128 4.43 -2.74 17.40
CA TYR A 128 5.46 -2.20 16.49
C TYR A 128 4.93 -1.96 15.07
N CYS A 129 3.97 -2.75 14.63
CA CYS A 129 3.36 -2.60 13.31
C CYS A 129 2.09 -1.74 13.44
N LYS A 130 2.30 -0.43 13.60
CA LYS A 130 1.24 0.52 13.94
C LYS A 130 0.57 1.12 12.72
N GLN A 131 -0.61 1.68 12.96
CA GLN A 131 -1.28 2.50 11.94
C GLN A 131 -0.46 3.76 11.70
N ILE A 132 -0.14 4.02 10.42
CA ILE A 132 0.68 5.18 10.03
C ILE A 132 -0.08 6.19 9.20
N ALA A 133 -1.28 5.85 8.73
CA ALA A 133 -2.18 6.79 8.05
C ALA A 133 -3.61 6.28 8.14
N GLY A 134 -4.57 7.19 8.08
CA GLY A 134 -5.99 6.84 8.13
C GLY A 134 -6.58 6.52 6.76
N SER A 135 -5.87 6.84 5.68
CA SER A 135 -6.34 6.68 4.32
C SER A 135 -5.17 6.58 3.35
N PHE A 136 -5.45 6.10 2.15
CA PHE A 136 -4.44 6.02 1.09
C PHE A 136 -3.92 7.41 0.72
N SER A 137 -4.80 8.41 0.56
CA SER A 137 -4.36 9.76 0.20
C SER A 137 -3.51 10.38 1.30
N GLY A 138 -3.82 10.11 2.57
CA GLY A 138 -3.00 10.54 3.69
C GLY A 138 -1.60 9.95 3.61
N PHE A 139 -1.50 8.66 3.36
CA PHE A 139 -0.21 7.99 3.20
C PHE A 139 0.55 8.51 1.99
N LEU A 140 -0.10 8.57 0.82
CA LEU A 140 0.56 9.01 -0.41
C LEU A 140 1.08 10.44 -0.28
N GLY A 141 0.30 11.34 0.34
CA GLY A 141 0.71 12.72 0.57
C GLY A 141 1.98 12.81 1.42
N GLU A 142 2.04 12.03 2.52
CA GLU A 142 3.24 12.00 3.36
C GLU A 142 4.43 11.38 2.63
N ALA A 143 4.21 10.31 1.87
CA ALA A 143 5.27 9.66 1.09
C ALA A 143 5.86 10.64 0.05
N LEU A 144 5.02 11.38 -0.65
CA LEU A 144 5.48 12.34 -1.65
C LEU A 144 6.26 13.51 -1.03
N ARG A 145 5.92 13.91 0.20
CA ARG A 145 6.62 14.98 0.91
C ARG A 145 7.91 14.51 1.58
N SER A 146 8.12 13.20 1.68
CA SER A 146 9.21 12.62 2.47
C SER A 146 10.59 12.73 1.83
N ARG A 147 10.64 13.06 0.54
CA ARG A 147 11.88 13.06 -0.26
C ARG A 147 12.57 11.69 -0.29
N GLY A 148 11.79 10.61 -0.23
CA GLY A 148 12.30 9.25 -0.25
C GLY A 148 12.53 8.64 1.12
N ASN A 149 12.31 9.39 2.19
CA ASN A 149 12.44 8.86 3.55
C ASN A 149 11.15 8.17 4.00
N TRP A 150 11.27 7.22 4.92
CA TRP A 150 10.13 6.54 5.51
C TRP A 150 9.70 7.31 6.75
N PHE A 151 8.64 8.09 6.63
CA PHE A 151 8.22 9.06 7.66
C PHE A 151 7.74 8.41 8.97
N TRP A 152 7.37 7.13 8.94
CA TRP A 152 6.82 6.42 10.10
C TRP A 152 7.88 5.77 10.99
N LEU A 153 9.15 5.80 10.66
CA LEU A 153 10.20 5.09 11.42
C LEU A 153 10.24 5.51 12.88
N LYS A 154 9.94 6.77 13.19
CA LYS A 154 9.83 7.26 14.56
C LYS A 154 8.81 6.51 15.40
N ASP A 155 7.79 5.91 14.76
CA ASP A 155 6.71 5.21 15.46
C ASP A 155 7.07 3.76 15.80
N ARG A 156 8.19 3.28 15.31
CA ARG A 156 8.66 1.92 15.65
C ARG A 156 9.27 1.83 17.04
N GLY A 157 9.39 2.94 17.72
CA GLY A 157 9.93 3.00 19.06
C GLY A 157 11.25 3.71 19.12
#